data_f1c41d6296220fc8991f7a43b6319864
#
_entry.id   f1c41d6296220fc8991f7a43b6319864
#
_cell.length_a   1.000
_cell.length_b   1.000
_cell.length_c   1.000
_cell.angle_alpha   90.00
_cell.angle_beta   90.00
_cell.angle_gamma   90.00
#
_symmetry.space_group_name_H-M   'P 1'
#
loop_
_entity.id
_entity.type
_entity.pdbx_description
1 polymer ?
#
loop_
_entity_poly.entity_id
_entity_poly.type
_entity_poly.pdbx_seq_one_letter_code
_entity_poly.pdbx_strand_id
1 'polypeptide(L)'
;SLVDKYAGRVLLAKDLITLYEDIQEFWVVERDGQVIGCGALHVLWQDLAEIRTIAVDPALAGRGIGHLLVEALLRTAREIDVRRVFVLTFEKTFFGRHGFVEIDGTPVSPEIYEQMRRSYDAGVAEFLDLAYVRPNTLGNVRMLLEL
;
A
#
# COMPACT_ATOMS: atom_id res chain seq x y z
N SER A 1 -12.55 -11.86 5.94
CA SER A 1 -12.14 -11.10 4.77
C SER A 1 -10.71 -11.43 4.37
N LEU A 2 -10.30 -11.06 3.14
CA LEU A 2 -8.91 -11.27 2.68
C LEU A 2 -7.90 -10.52 3.54
N VAL A 3 -8.25 -9.32 3.96
CA VAL A 3 -7.39 -8.48 4.80
C VAL A 3 -7.15 -9.13 6.16
N ASP A 4 -8.18 -9.75 6.74
CA ASP A 4 -8.08 -10.41 8.04
C ASP A 4 -7.10 -11.60 8.02
N LYS A 5 -6.97 -12.29 6.89
CA LYS A 5 -6.03 -13.42 6.74
C LYS A 5 -4.56 -13.00 6.93
N TYR A 6 -4.26 -11.73 6.69
CA TYR A 6 -2.90 -11.17 6.77
C TYR A 6 -2.71 -10.15 7.89
N ALA A 7 -3.80 -9.72 8.54
CA ALA A 7 -3.75 -8.71 9.59
C ALA A 7 -2.80 -9.14 10.73
N GLY A 8 -1.97 -8.22 11.17
CA GLY A 8 -1.00 -8.47 12.24
C GLY A 8 0.23 -9.29 11.84
N ARG A 9 0.28 -9.80 10.59
CA ARG A 9 1.45 -10.54 10.07
C ARG A 9 2.21 -9.73 9.03
N VAL A 10 1.62 -9.53 7.87
CA VAL A 10 2.22 -8.80 6.73
C VAL A 10 1.49 -7.50 6.42
N LEU A 11 0.29 -7.30 6.97
CA LEU A 11 -0.50 -6.09 6.85
C LEU A 11 -0.83 -5.54 8.23
N LEU A 12 -0.98 -4.23 8.33
CA LEU A 12 -1.53 -3.63 9.54
C LEU A 12 -2.96 -4.11 9.76
N ALA A 13 -3.30 -4.38 11.01
CA ALA A 13 -4.69 -4.62 11.39
C ALA A 13 -5.49 -3.34 11.13
N LYS A 14 -6.66 -3.49 10.51
CA LYS A 14 -7.57 -2.39 10.22
C LYS A 14 -8.90 -2.63 10.91
N ASP A 15 -9.40 -1.59 11.56
CA ASP A 15 -10.76 -1.58 12.07
C ASP A 15 -11.74 -1.54 10.90
N LEU A 16 -12.91 -2.13 11.10
CA LEU A 16 -13.95 -2.17 10.08
C LEU A 16 -14.38 -0.78 9.63
N ILE A 17 -14.44 0.18 10.55
CA ILE A 17 -14.77 1.58 10.22
C ILE A 17 -13.74 2.18 9.25
N THR A 18 -12.45 1.92 9.45
CA THR A 18 -11.39 2.39 8.56
C THR A 18 -11.55 1.82 7.16
N LEU A 19 -11.91 0.53 7.05
CA LEU A 19 -12.17 -0.09 5.75
C LEU A 19 -13.36 0.56 5.03
N TYR A 20 -14.42 0.92 5.75
CA TYR A 20 -15.54 1.64 5.15
C TYR A 20 -15.17 3.05 4.70
N GLU A 21 -14.36 3.75 5.47
CA GLU A 21 -13.89 5.09 5.11
C GLU A 21 -13.02 5.07 3.85
N ASP A 22 -12.19 4.04 3.70
CA ASP A 22 -11.23 3.89 2.62
C ASP A 22 -11.74 3.05 1.43
N ILE A 23 -13.01 2.66 1.42
CA ILE A 23 -13.52 1.69 0.43
C ILE A 23 -13.31 2.12 -1.03
N GLN A 24 -13.32 3.41 -1.30
CA GLN A 24 -13.15 3.96 -2.64
C GLN A 24 -11.73 3.82 -3.17
N GLU A 25 -10.77 3.55 -2.30
CA GLU A 25 -9.36 3.36 -2.66
C GLU A 25 -9.06 1.95 -3.17
N PHE A 26 -10.00 1.01 -2.98
CA PHE A 26 -9.78 -0.40 -3.25
C PHE A 26 -10.10 -0.81 -4.68
N TRP A 27 -9.21 -1.64 -5.22
CA TRP A 27 -9.48 -2.51 -6.35
C TRP A 27 -9.59 -3.95 -5.87
N VAL A 28 -10.43 -4.73 -6.55
CA VAL A 28 -10.60 -6.15 -6.26
C VAL A 28 -10.45 -6.97 -7.52
N VAL A 29 -9.99 -8.20 -7.38
CA VAL A 29 -10.08 -9.23 -8.41
C VAL A 29 -11.20 -10.18 -8.02
N GLU A 30 -12.16 -10.33 -8.91
CA GLU A 30 -13.29 -11.23 -8.72
C GLU A 30 -13.21 -12.40 -9.69
N ARG A 31 -13.53 -13.57 -9.20
CA ARG A 31 -13.66 -14.80 -10.00
C ARG A 31 -14.88 -15.57 -9.50
N ASP A 32 -15.79 -15.90 -10.44
CA ASP A 32 -17.01 -16.66 -10.16
C ASP A 32 -17.83 -16.09 -8.98
N GLY A 33 -17.97 -14.75 -8.93
CA GLY A 33 -18.71 -14.05 -7.88
C GLY A 33 -17.98 -13.95 -6.54
N GLN A 34 -16.72 -14.38 -6.45
CA GLN A 34 -15.91 -14.31 -5.24
C GLN A 34 -14.75 -13.34 -5.39
N VAL A 35 -14.53 -12.51 -4.39
CA VAL A 35 -13.35 -11.64 -4.32
C VAL A 35 -12.15 -12.49 -3.90
N ILE A 36 -11.16 -12.61 -4.78
CA ILE A 36 -9.96 -13.42 -4.61
C ILE A 36 -8.70 -12.60 -4.39
N GLY A 37 -8.77 -11.30 -4.57
CA GLY A 37 -7.68 -10.38 -4.32
C GLY A 37 -8.18 -8.97 -4.13
N CYS A 38 -7.43 -8.16 -3.39
CA CYS A 38 -7.70 -6.75 -3.20
C CYS A 38 -6.41 -5.96 -3.03
N GLY A 39 -6.50 -4.66 -3.24
CA GLY A 39 -5.42 -3.72 -2.99
C GLY A 39 -5.95 -2.30 -3.01
N ALA A 40 -5.25 -1.39 -2.37
CA ALA A 40 -5.65 0.00 -2.25
C ALA A 40 -4.54 0.95 -2.68
N LEU A 41 -4.95 2.08 -3.24
CA LEU A 41 -4.08 3.22 -3.52
C LEU A 41 -4.54 4.39 -2.65
N HIS A 42 -3.70 4.82 -1.75
CA HIS A 42 -3.98 5.94 -0.85
C HIS A 42 -3.13 7.14 -1.21
N VAL A 43 -3.76 8.28 -1.48
CA VAL A 43 -3.05 9.51 -1.78
C VAL A 43 -2.46 10.08 -0.50
N LEU A 44 -1.14 10.27 -0.48
CA LEU A 44 -0.40 10.82 0.64
C LEU A 44 -0.16 12.32 0.49
N TRP A 45 0.09 12.77 -0.72
CA TRP A 45 0.35 14.15 -1.08
C TRP A 45 -0.02 14.39 -2.56
N GLN A 46 0.05 15.61 -3.02
CA GLN A 46 -0.32 16.00 -4.37
C GLN A 46 0.26 15.10 -5.46
N ASP A 47 1.52 14.70 -5.32
CA ASP A 47 2.26 13.92 -6.31
C ASP A 47 2.66 12.52 -5.82
N LEU A 48 2.17 12.10 -4.66
CA LEU A 48 2.62 10.89 -3.97
C LEU A 48 1.44 10.09 -3.46
N ALA A 49 1.44 8.80 -3.75
CA ALA A 49 0.47 7.85 -3.23
C ALA A 49 1.19 6.61 -2.70
N GLU A 50 0.47 5.80 -1.95
CA GLU A 50 0.96 4.55 -1.39
C GLU A 50 0.06 3.39 -1.84
N ILE A 51 0.70 2.32 -2.30
CA ILE A 51 0.02 1.04 -2.46
C ILE A 51 -0.01 0.35 -1.09
N ARG A 52 -1.20 0.01 -0.63
CA ARG A 52 -1.40 -0.65 0.66
C ARG A 52 -2.44 -1.75 0.56
N THR A 53 -2.41 -2.64 1.55
CA THR A 53 -3.45 -3.65 1.74
C THR A 53 -3.58 -4.63 0.55
N ILE A 54 -2.46 -4.92 -0.15
CA ILE A 54 -2.44 -5.97 -1.18
C ILE A 54 -2.62 -7.32 -0.50
N ALA A 55 -3.68 -8.03 -0.86
CA ALA A 55 -3.96 -9.37 -0.38
C ALA A 55 -4.54 -10.22 -1.51
N VAL A 56 -4.06 -11.46 -1.61
CA VAL A 56 -4.56 -12.46 -2.56
C VAL A 56 -4.97 -13.70 -1.76
N ASP A 57 -6.02 -14.38 -2.17
CA ASP A 57 -6.41 -15.63 -1.51
C ASP A 57 -5.20 -16.60 -1.52
N PRO A 58 -4.78 -17.10 -0.35
CA PRO A 58 -3.60 -17.95 -0.25
C PRO A 58 -3.68 -19.21 -1.14
N ALA A 59 -4.89 -19.74 -1.38
CA ALA A 59 -5.11 -20.89 -2.26
C ALA A 59 -4.80 -20.58 -3.73
N LEU A 60 -4.73 -19.30 -4.10
CA LEU A 60 -4.50 -18.83 -5.47
C LEU A 60 -3.17 -18.07 -5.61
N ALA A 61 -2.30 -18.15 -4.63
CA ALA A 61 -0.99 -17.53 -4.68
C ALA A 61 -0.15 -18.06 -5.86
N GLY A 62 0.70 -17.19 -6.41
CA GLY A 62 1.59 -17.54 -7.53
C GLY A 62 0.93 -17.56 -8.91
N ARG A 63 -0.31 -17.07 -9.04
CA ARG A 63 -1.08 -17.06 -10.30
C ARG A 63 -1.14 -15.67 -10.96
N GLY A 64 -0.33 -14.71 -10.53
CA GLY A 64 -0.26 -13.37 -11.12
C GLY A 64 -1.36 -12.41 -10.68
N ILE A 65 -2.21 -12.76 -9.72
CA ILE A 65 -3.31 -11.91 -9.23
C ILE A 65 -2.76 -10.63 -8.59
N GLY A 66 -1.71 -10.75 -7.79
CA GLY A 66 -1.04 -9.59 -7.18
C GLY A 66 -0.48 -8.61 -8.22
N HIS A 67 0.07 -9.12 -9.31
CA HIS A 67 0.57 -8.30 -10.42
C HIS A 67 -0.55 -7.52 -11.11
N LEU A 68 -1.71 -8.15 -11.33
CA LEU A 68 -2.89 -7.48 -11.89
C LEU A 68 -3.35 -6.34 -10.99
N LEU A 69 -3.36 -6.55 -9.69
CA LEU A 69 -3.72 -5.51 -8.71
C LEU A 69 -2.74 -4.33 -8.75
N VAL A 70 -1.46 -4.59 -8.73
CA VAL A 70 -0.44 -3.52 -8.80
C VAL A 70 -0.58 -2.75 -10.11
N GLU A 71 -0.75 -3.41 -11.24
CA GLU A 71 -0.95 -2.75 -12.54
C GLU A 71 -2.18 -1.84 -12.53
N ALA A 72 -3.30 -2.29 -11.96
CA ALA A 72 -4.52 -1.49 -11.85
C ALA A 72 -4.30 -0.26 -10.95
N LEU A 73 -3.62 -0.43 -9.82
CA LEU A 73 -3.33 0.67 -8.90
C LEU A 73 -2.36 1.69 -9.52
N LEU A 74 -1.35 1.25 -10.25
CA LEU A 74 -0.43 2.14 -10.95
C LEU A 74 -1.13 2.89 -12.09
N ARG A 75 -2.07 2.25 -12.79
CA ARG A 75 -2.90 2.91 -13.79
C ARG A 75 -3.74 4.01 -13.15
N THR A 76 -4.39 3.71 -12.03
CA THR A 76 -5.15 4.70 -11.26
C THR A 76 -4.27 5.88 -10.83
N ALA A 77 -3.06 5.61 -10.35
CA ALA A 77 -2.10 6.64 -9.97
C ALA A 77 -1.80 7.59 -11.13
N ARG A 78 -1.58 7.03 -12.34
CA ARG A 78 -1.36 7.85 -13.55
C ARG A 78 -2.58 8.66 -13.93
N GLU A 79 -3.77 8.09 -13.83
CA GLU A 79 -5.04 8.76 -14.17
C GLU A 79 -5.32 9.96 -13.27
N ILE A 80 -4.91 9.90 -11.99
CA ILE A 80 -5.07 11.01 -11.05
C ILE A 80 -3.84 11.92 -10.96
N ASP A 81 -2.90 11.75 -11.90
CA ASP A 81 -1.67 12.56 -12.03
C ASP A 81 -0.71 12.46 -10.84
N VAL A 82 -0.71 11.35 -10.14
CA VAL A 82 0.31 11.02 -9.14
C VAL A 82 1.60 10.60 -9.86
N ARG A 83 2.72 11.13 -9.42
CA ARG A 83 4.03 10.92 -10.05
C ARG A 83 4.92 9.92 -9.33
N ARG A 84 4.67 9.68 -8.06
CA ARG A 84 5.46 8.79 -7.23
C ARG A 84 4.55 7.87 -6.44
N VAL A 85 4.92 6.60 -6.36
CA VAL A 85 4.19 5.59 -5.58
C VAL A 85 5.13 4.93 -4.60
N PHE A 86 4.76 4.96 -3.33
CA PHE A 86 5.46 4.34 -2.22
C PHE A 86 4.82 3.01 -1.85
N VAL A 87 5.63 2.08 -1.35
CA VAL A 87 5.15 0.85 -0.71
C VAL A 87 6.07 0.49 0.46
N LEU A 88 5.47 0.00 1.51
CA LEU A 88 6.16 -0.65 2.63
C LEU A 88 5.85 -2.15 2.54
N THR A 89 6.88 -2.99 2.35
CA THR A 89 6.65 -4.38 1.96
C THR A 89 7.73 -5.34 2.43
N PHE A 90 7.36 -6.59 2.64
CA PHE A 90 8.30 -7.71 2.73
C PHE A 90 8.67 -8.29 1.35
N GLU A 91 7.93 -7.93 0.31
CA GLU A 91 7.98 -8.55 -1.02
C GLU A 91 8.83 -7.70 -1.99
N LYS A 92 10.09 -7.52 -1.66
CA LYS A 92 11.03 -6.71 -2.43
C LYS A 92 11.13 -7.14 -3.90
N THR A 93 11.22 -8.45 -4.15
CA THR A 93 11.34 -8.99 -5.52
C THR A 93 10.06 -8.74 -6.31
N PHE A 94 8.91 -8.94 -5.70
CA PHE A 94 7.61 -8.72 -6.32
C PHE A 94 7.45 -7.28 -6.82
N PHE A 95 7.68 -6.30 -5.94
CA PHE A 95 7.57 -4.89 -6.30
C PHE A 95 8.72 -4.44 -7.21
N GLY A 96 9.90 -5.00 -7.07
CA GLY A 96 11.03 -4.74 -7.96
C GLY A 96 10.72 -5.05 -9.43
N ARG A 97 9.90 -6.06 -9.69
CA ARG A 97 9.45 -6.40 -11.06
C ARG A 97 8.56 -5.33 -11.68
N HIS A 98 7.92 -4.49 -10.87
CA HIS A 98 7.13 -3.34 -11.32
C HIS A 98 7.94 -2.05 -11.42
N GLY A 99 9.25 -2.10 -11.18
CA GLY A 99 10.14 -0.95 -11.27
C GLY A 99 10.35 -0.20 -9.96
N PHE A 100 9.79 -0.67 -8.84
CA PHE A 100 10.06 -0.09 -7.53
C PHE A 100 11.52 -0.32 -7.13
N VAL A 101 12.12 0.70 -6.53
CA VAL A 101 13.47 0.63 -5.97
C VAL A 101 13.44 0.88 -4.47
N GLU A 102 14.32 0.22 -3.75
CA GLU A 102 14.45 0.40 -2.31
C GLU A 102 15.00 1.79 -2.01
N ILE A 103 14.42 2.44 -0.99
CA ILE A 103 14.84 3.76 -0.52
C ILE A 103 15.07 3.73 0.98
N ASP A 104 15.85 4.69 1.45
CA ASP A 104 15.99 5.02 2.87
C ASP A 104 15.24 6.31 3.16
N GLY A 105 14.65 6.41 4.36
CA GLY A 105 13.99 7.62 4.81
C GLY A 105 12.63 7.89 4.14
N THR A 106 12.21 9.14 4.26
CA THR A 106 10.89 9.60 3.82
C THR A 106 11.07 10.61 2.67
N PRO A 107 10.57 10.32 1.45
CA PRO A 107 10.86 11.10 0.25
C PRO A 107 9.96 12.35 0.12
N VAL A 108 9.89 13.16 1.16
CA VAL A 108 9.17 14.44 1.17
C VAL A 108 10.02 15.53 1.83
N SER A 109 9.73 16.79 1.53
CA SER A 109 10.41 17.91 2.18
C SER A 109 10.03 18.00 3.67
N PRO A 110 10.86 18.66 4.51
CA PRO A 110 10.54 18.87 5.93
C PRO A 110 9.19 19.54 6.16
N GLU A 111 8.80 20.48 5.31
CA GLU A 111 7.53 21.20 5.40
C GLU A 111 6.35 20.29 5.15
N ILE A 112 6.44 19.43 4.14
CA ILE A 112 5.41 18.42 3.82
C ILE A 112 5.35 17.38 4.93
N TYR A 113 6.48 16.92 5.43
CA TYR A 113 6.55 15.98 6.55
C TYR A 113 5.77 16.49 7.75
N GLU A 114 5.99 17.75 8.15
CA GLU A 114 5.30 18.36 9.29
C GLU A 114 3.78 18.46 9.07
N GLN A 115 3.33 18.69 7.85
CA GLN A 115 1.90 18.70 7.55
C GLN A 115 1.31 17.29 7.60
N MET A 116 2.01 16.30 7.06
CA MET A 116 1.57 14.90 7.07
C MET A 116 1.47 14.31 8.47
N ARG A 117 2.27 14.78 9.43
CA ARG A 117 2.19 14.35 10.83
C ARG A 117 0.83 14.61 11.48
N ARG A 118 0.01 15.50 10.90
CA ARG A 118 -1.34 15.81 11.40
C ARG A 118 -2.37 14.77 10.99
N SER A 119 -2.01 13.82 10.12
CA SER A 119 -2.91 12.74 9.72
C SER A 119 -3.16 11.76 10.85
N TYR A 120 -4.40 11.28 10.96
CA TYR A 120 -4.77 10.19 11.86
C TYR A 120 -4.60 8.81 11.22
N ASP A 121 -4.28 8.74 9.95
CA ASP A 121 -4.11 7.50 9.20
C ASP A 121 -2.85 6.75 9.62
N ALA A 122 -2.98 5.47 10.00
CA ALA A 122 -1.86 4.65 10.45
C ALA A 122 -0.83 4.40 9.33
N GLY A 123 -1.26 4.31 8.08
CA GLY A 123 -0.37 4.15 6.93
C GLY A 123 0.48 5.39 6.69
N VAL A 124 -0.08 6.58 6.92
CA VAL A 124 0.71 7.82 6.87
C VAL A 124 1.77 7.82 7.96
N ALA A 125 1.44 7.38 9.17
CA ALA A 125 2.41 7.25 10.25
C ALA A 125 3.54 6.26 9.91
N GLU A 126 3.24 5.14 9.26
CA GLU A 126 4.25 4.21 8.73
C GLU A 126 5.13 4.85 7.66
N PHE A 127 4.52 5.56 6.72
CA PHE A 127 5.27 6.29 5.67
C PHE A 127 6.26 7.27 6.28
N LEU A 128 5.86 8.00 7.32
CA LEU A 128 6.70 8.95 8.03
C LEU A 128 7.73 8.28 8.98
N ASP A 129 7.67 6.97 9.14
CA ASP A 129 8.53 6.18 10.03
C ASP A 129 8.44 6.67 11.50
N LEU A 130 7.23 6.96 11.96
CA LEU A 130 7.01 7.41 13.32
C LEU A 130 7.23 6.26 14.32
N ALA A 131 7.82 6.58 15.46
CA ALA A 131 8.31 5.57 16.42
C ALA A 131 7.23 4.60 16.93
N TYR A 132 5.99 5.05 17.08
CA TYR A 132 4.91 4.23 17.63
C TYR A 132 4.40 3.14 16.65
N VAL A 133 4.72 3.21 15.37
CA VAL A 133 4.34 2.19 14.36
C VAL A 133 5.46 1.20 14.08
N ARG A 134 6.69 1.42 14.54
CA ARG A 134 7.85 0.58 14.28
C ARG A 134 7.65 -0.91 14.56
N PRO A 135 6.98 -1.33 15.66
CA PRO A 135 6.74 -2.74 15.92
C PRO A 135 5.97 -3.46 14.80
N ASN A 136 5.13 -2.72 14.06
CA ASN A 136 4.34 -3.26 12.95
C ASN A 136 5.10 -3.27 11.62
N THR A 137 6.23 -2.55 11.54
CA THR A 137 6.99 -2.36 10.29
C THR A 137 8.36 -3.06 10.31
N LEU A 138 8.71 -3.75 11.38
CA LEU A 138 9.99 -4.46 11.49
C LEU A 138 10.16 -5.50 10.39
N GLY A 139 11.30 -5.43 9.68
CA GLY A 139 11.62 -6.32 8.57
C GLY A 139 11.05 -5.92 7.23
N ASN A 140 10.19 -4.90 7.16
CA ASN A 140 9.74 -4.32 5.89
C ASN A 140 10.86 -3.51 5.24
N VAL A 141 10.84 -3.46 3.92
CA VAL A 141 11.63 -2.52 3.14
C VAL A 141 10.74 -1.41 2.60
N ARG A 142 11.32 -0.24 2.41
CA ARG A 142 10.68 0.96 1.88
C ARG A 142 11.05 1.05 0.40
N MET A 143 10.07 1.13 -0.47
CA MET A 143 10.29 1.17 -1.91
C MET A 143 9.51 2.30 -2.56
N LEU A 144 10.06 2.85 -3.63
CA LEU A 144 9.47 3.96 -4.39
C LEU A 144 9.54 3.68 -5.88
N LEU A 145 8.48 4.03 -6.58
CA LEU A 145 8.41 4.04 -8.04
C LEU A 145 8.12 5.47 -8.52
N GLU A 146 8.91 5.95 -9.46
CA GLU A 146 8.64 7.18 -10.20
C GLU A 146 7.92 6.83 -11.50
N LEU A 147 6.74 7.38 -11.68
CA LEU A 147 5.90 7.14 -12.85
C LEU A 147 6.26 8.04 -14.04
#